data_89d48bdb92042e56fed03cae89bd0caf
#
_entry.id   89d48bdb92042e56fed03cae89bd0caf
#
_cell.length_a   1.000
_cell.length_b   1.000
_cell.length_c   1.000
_cell.angle_alpha   90.00
_cell.angle_beta   90.00
_cell.angle_gamma   90.00
#
_symmetry.space_group_name_H-M   'P 1'
#
loop_
_entity.id
_entity.type
_entity.pdbx_description
1 polymer ?
#
loop_
_entity_poly.entity_id
_entity_poly.type
_entity_poly.pdbx_seq_one_letter_code
_entity_poly.pdbx_strand_id
1 'polypeptide(L)'
;QAPDMSGDFCDLANTYFLADSIAGFDTNKGEGLLNWKRYRLAPRQAFNLNGYWPVRMQMLDFPDTQYDNDPNLKIKIQKISNRSLRVTIFTSPIEPKMNDAEDPMFAPDFIAGNAGNSNNRIGKGSWNTSASAKSIVYKNESGELEIQKYPFRLILRDAQGKILTQTRHIVDNDSTQVKLLPFNFIKRGSDNSRSINPVFLLSPGERIYGCGESFTSLNKVGQKVNISVVDPQGPETDGMYKPVPFYFSNRGYGFFMHTSAPTTADFGASYIGAQRLFMGDEVMDFFIFFGEPKDILDQYTHVTGKSPMLPLWTFGTWMSRISYFSQKEGLEIAHQLRNNHIPADVIHFDTGWFGAVSYTHL
;
A
#
# COMPACT_ATOMS: atom_id res chain seq x y z
N GLN A 1 -6.42 -19.28 -3.32
CA GLN A 1 -6.26 -18.11 -4.20
C GLN A 1 -6.23 -16.85 -3.37
N ALA A 2 -5.35 -15.89 -3.69
CA ALA A 2 -5.31 -14.60 -2.98
C ALA A 2 -6.66 -13.87 -3.13
N PRO A 3 -7.17 -13.23 -2.06
CA PRO A 3 -8.41 -12.50 -2.13
C PRO A 3 -8.28 -11.28 -3.05
N ASP A 4 -9.23 -11.10 -3.96
CA ASP A 4 -9.35 -9.89 -4.78
C ASP A 4 -10.29 -8.89 -4.08
N MET A 5 -9.71 -7.87 -3.45
CA MET A 5 -10.44 -6.86 -2.69
C MET A 5 -11.23 -5.90 -3.57
N SER A 6 -11.03 -5.91 -4.90
CA SER A 6 -11.76 -5.01 -5.81
C SER A 6 -13.25 -5.33 -5.92
N GLY A 7 -13.64 -6.57 -5.61
CA GLY A 7 -15.04 -7.01 -5.62
C GLY A 7 -15.92 -6.23 -4.66
N ASP A 8 -15.41 -5.90 -3.48
CA ASP A 8 -16.12 -5.13 -2.45
C ASP A 8 -16.54 -3.74 -2.94
N PHE A 9 -15.79 -3.18 -3.88
CA PHE A 9 -16.04 -1.85 -4.44
C PHE A 9 -16.98 -1.86 -5.66
N CYS A 10 -17.67 -2.97 -5.88
CA CYS A 10 -18.73 -3.15 -6.87
C CYS A 10 -20.03 -3.69 -6.24
N ASP A 11 -20.05 -3.98 -4.94
CA ASP A 11 -21.19 -4.56 -4.25
C ASP A 11 -22.25 -3.48 -3.95
N LEU A 12 -23.50 -3.76 -4.35
CA LEU A 12 -24.66 -2.88 -4.18
C LEU A 12 -25.13 -2.78 -2.71
N ALA A 13 -24.80 -3.78 -1.89
CA ALA A 13 -25.13 -3.80 -0.48
C ALA A 13 -24.24 -2.87 0.36
N ASN A 14 -23.13 -2.41 -0.20
CA ASN A 14 -22.17 -1.58 0.51
C ASN A 14 -22.54 -0.10 0.46
N THR A 15 -22.20 0.63 1.53
CA THR A 15 -22.23 2.09 1.56
C THR A 15 -20.88 2.63 1.13
N TYR A 16 -20.89 3.59 0.23
CA TYR A 16 -19.71 4.22 -0.36
C TYR A 16 -19.53 5.61 0.19
N PHE A 17 -18.31 5.96 0.56
CA PHE A 17 -17.92 7.27 1.07
C PHE A 17 -16.84 7.85 0.16
N LEU A 18 -17.14 8.95 -0.52
CA LEU A 18 -16.22 9.59 -1.45
C LEU A 18 -15.58 10.81 -0.79
N ALA A 19 -14.27 10.92 -0.88
CA ALA A 19 -13.53 12.07 -0.35
C ALA A 19 -13.95 13.35 -1.06
N ASP A 20 -14.36 14.36 -0.30
CA ASP A 20 -14.93 15.60 -0.82
C ASP A 20 -14.06 16.82 -0.53
N SER A 21 -13.85 17.14 0.74
CA SER A 21 -13.19 18.39 1.12
C SER A 21 -12.49 18.31 2.47
N ILE A 22 -11.50 19.18 2.68
CA ILE A 22 -10.89 19.39 3.99
C ILE A 22 -11.72 20.40 4.78
N ALA A 23 -12.31 19.95 5.88
CA ALA A 23 -13.15 20.78 6.76
C ALA A 23 -12.31 21.67 7.68
N GLY A 24 -11.12 21.23 8.09
CA GLY A 24 -10.19 22.01 8.89
C GLY A 24 -8.82 21.30 8.94
N PHE A 25 -7.74 22.08 9.09
CA PHE A 25 -6.39 21.52 9.13
C PHE A 25 -5.45 22.41 9.97
N ASP A 26 -4.82 21.82 10.99
CA ASP A 26 -3.77 22.42 11.79
C ASP A 26 -2.40 22.06 11.20
N THR A 27 -1.73 23.03 10.59
CA THR A 27 -0.43 22.84 9.95
C THR A 27 0.71 22.54 10.93
N ASN A 28 0.59 22.94 12.19
CA ASN A 28 1.61 22.69 13.21
C ASN A 28 1.56 21.24 13.67
N LYS A 29 0.37 20.68 13.82
CA LYS A 29 0.16 19.26 14.18
C LYS A 29 0.22 18.35 12.97
N GLY A 30 0.00 18.89 11.76
CA GLY A 30 -0.16 18.09 10.55
C GLY A 30 -1.46 17.29 10.55
N GLU A 31 -2.52 17.76 11.21
CA GLU A 31 -3.77 17.04 11.38
C GLU A 31 -4.96 17.87 10.91
N GLY A 32 -5.96 17.22 10.37
CA GLY A 32 -7.18 17.85 9.91
C GLY A 32 -8.36 16.89 9.83
N LEU A 33 -9.46 17.39 9.31
CA LEU A 33 -10.69 16.64 9.08
C LEU A 33 -10.99 16.60 7.59
N LEU A 34 -11.16 15.41 7.05
CA LEU A 34 -11.60 15.14 5.69
C LEU A 34 -13.09 14.83 5.70
N ASN A 35 -13.86 15.59 4.96
CA ASN A 35 -15.28 15.35 4.76
C ASN A 35 -15.48 14.27 3.70
N TRP A 36 -16.40 13.35 3.96
CA TRP A 36 -16.77 12.25 3.09
C TRP A 36 -18.24 12.30 2.77
N LYS A 37 -18.57 12.30 1.49
CA LYS A 37 -19.96 12.23 1.02
C LYS A 37 -20.41 10.80 0.83
N ARG A 38 -21.60 10.46 1.31
CA ARG A 38 -22.19 9.13 1.20
C ARG A 38 -22.85 8.90 -0.15
N TYR A 39 -22.64 7.70 -0.67
CA TYR A 39 -23.24 7.22 -1.91
C TYR A 39 -23.64 5.74 -1.78
N ARG A 40 -24.57 5.34 -2.62
CA ARG A 40 -24.83 3.93 -2.93
C ARG A 40 -24.57 3.71 -4.41
N LEU A 41 -24.28 2.48 -4.80
CA LEU A 41 -24.29 2.12 -6.20
C LEU A 41 -25.71 1.75 -6.64
N ALA A 42 -26.15 2.28 -7.76
CA ALA A 42 -27.42 1.92 -8.37
C ALA A 42 -27.18 1.28 -9.75
N PRO A 43 -27.95 0.24 -10.14
CA PRO A 43 -27.86 -0.31 -11.47
C PRO A 43 -28.22 0.74 -12.51
N ARG A 44 -27.50 0.74 -13.60
CA ARG A 44 -27.76 1.61 -14.72
C ARG A 44 -28.97 1.12 -15.50
N GLN A 45 -29.98 1.95 -15.65
CA GLN A 45 -31.24 1.58 -16.29
C GLN A 45 -31.24 1.62 -17.83
N ALA A 46 -30.19 2.08 -18.51
CA ALA A 46 -30.19 2.24 -19.97
C ALA A 46 -29.03 1.51 -20.65
N PHE A 47 -29.34 0.75 -21.69
CA PHE A 47 -28.50 0.19 -22.76
C PHE A 47 -27.22 -0.59 -22.39
N ASN A 48 -26.80 -0.60 -21.13
CA ASN A 48 -25.67 -1.38 -20.66
C ASN A 48 -25.99 -1.96 -19.29
N LEU A 49 -26.36 -3.22 -19.25
CA LEU A 49 -26.83 -3.93 -18.07
C LEU A 49 -25.79 -4.14 -16.98
N ASN A 50 -24.50 -3.90 -17.27
CA ASN A 50 -23.40 -4.20 -16.36
C ASN A 50 -22.77 -2.93 -15.76
N GLY A 51 -23.43 -1.79 -15.79
CA GLY A 51 -22.92 -0.53 -15.24
C GLY A 51 -23.63 -0.15 -13.95
N TYR A 52 -22.84 0.30 -12.99
CA TYR A 52 -23.32 0.93 -11.76
C TYR A 52 -22.85 2.38 -11.71
N TRP A 53 -23.57 3.24 -11.04
CA TRP A 53 -23.14 4.59 -10.78
C TRP A 53 -23.37 4.98 -9.33
N PRO A 54 -22.55 5.84 -8.75
CA PRO A 54 -22.79 6.34 -7.42
C PRO A 54 -23.99 7.29 -7.43
N VAL A 55 -24.93 7.03 -6.52
CA VAL A 55 -26.08 7.88 -6.26
C VAL A 55 -25.91 8.49 -4.89
N ARG A 56 -26.02 9.83 -4.80
CA ARG A 56 -25.94 10.55 -3.53
C ARG A 56 -27.03 10.07 -2.59
N MET A 57 -26.63 9.68 -1.37
CA MET A 57 -27.57 9.24 -0.36
C MET A 57 -28.16 10.43 0.38
N GLN A 58 -29.47 10.41 0.58
CA GLN A 58 -30.18 11.32 1.44
C GLN A 58 -30.47 10.65 2.79
N MET A 59 -30.77 11.43 3.80
CA MET A 59 -31.02 10.98 5.17
C MET A 59 -32.12 9.91 5.27
N LEU A 60 -33.10 9.95 4.37
CA LEU A 60 -34.23 9.02 4.32
C LEU A 60 -33.90 7.67 3.66
N ASP A 61 -32.78 7.56 2.96
CA ASP A 61 -32.39 6.33 2.25
C ASP A 61 -31.79 5.28 3.19
N PHE A 62 -31.48 5.66 4.45
CA PHE A 62 -30.85 4.78 5.43
C PHE A 62 -31.36 5.02 6.85
N PRO A 63 -32.14 4.11 7.39
CA PRO A 63 -32.65 4.22 8.76
C PRO A 63 -31.59 3.96 9.83
N ASP A 64 -30.48 3.29 9.49
CA ASP A 64 -29.44 2.98 10.45
C ASP A 64 -28.07 2.94 9.79
N THR A 65 -27.39 4.06 9.84
CA THR A 65 -25.98 4.10 9.54
C THR A 65 -25.24 4.68 10.73
N GLN A 66 -24.03 4.21 10.95
CA GLN A 66 -23.11 4.77 11.93
C GLN A 66 -22.93 6.30 11.79
N TYR A 67 -23.44 6.87 10.71
CA TYR A 67 -23.35 8.27 10.38
C TYR A 67 -24.73 8.80 9.97
N ASP A 68 -25.33 9.66 10.79
CA ASP A 68 -26.57 10.38 10.47
C ASP A 68 -26.35 11.39 9.35
N ASN A 69 -25.11 11.86 9.18
CA ASN A 69 -24.67 12.83 8.20
C ASN A 69 -23.38 12.38 7.50
N ASP A 70 -22.93 13.16 6.54
CA ASP A 70 -21.61 13.00 5.93
C ASP A 70 -20.51 13.14 6.99
N PRO A 71 -19.64 12.13 7.20
CA PRO A 71 -18.68 12.18 8.28
C PRO A 71 -17.49 13.09 7.95
N ASN A 72 -16.98 13.75 8.99
CA ASN A 72 -15.66 14.37 9.00
C ASN A 72 -14.71 13.49 9.77
N LEU A 73 -13.76 12.87 9.07
CA LEU A 73 -12.83 11.90 9.64
C LEU A 73 -11.41 12.43 9.59
N LYS A 74 -10.57 11.95 10.50
CA LYS A 74 -9.21 12.46 10.66
C LYS A 74 -8.33 12.16 9.45
N ILE A 75 -7.51 13.13 9.09
CA ILE A 75 -6.36 13.01 8.20
C ILE A 75 -5.13 13.53 8.93
N LYS A 76 -3.99 12.84 8.81
CA LYS A 76 -2.74 13.21 9.43
C LYS A 76 -1.60 13.13 8.42
N ILE A 77 -0.70 14.12 8.47
CA ILE A 77 0.51 14.18 7.66
C ILE A 77 1.71 14.31 8.59
N GLN A 78 2.66 13.38 8.45
CA GLN A 78 3.90 13.38 9.22
C GLN A 78 5.10 13.54 8.29
N LYS A 79 6.06 14.37 8.71
CA LYS A 79 7.34 14.54 8.04
C LYS A 79 8.28 13.45 8.54
N ILE A 80 8.68 12.54 7.68
CA ILE A 80 9.50 11.38 8.05
C ILE A 80 10.98 11.67 7.77
N SER A 81 11.30 12.12 6.56
CA SER A 81 12.66 12.50 6.16
C SER A 81 12.60 13.63 5.14
N ASN A 82 13.75 14.06 4.60
CA ASN A 82 13.79 15.04 3.49
C ASN A 82 13.14 14.53 2.20
N ARG A 83 12.92 13.21 2.05
CA ARG A 83 12.35 12.60 0.84
C ARG A 83 11.07 11.82 1.13
N SER A 84 10.57 11.84 2.35
CA SER A 84 9.41 11.04 2.71
C SER A 84 8.43 11.75 3.64
N LEU A 85 7.16 11.52 3.35
CA LEU A 85 6.00 11.93 4.16
C LEU A 85 5.16 10.69 4.45
N ARG A 86 4.50 10.66 5.61
CA ARG A 86 3.47 9.67 5.95
C ARG A 86 2.11 10.34 5.94
N VAL A 87 1.16 9.75 5.24
CA VAL A 87 -0.24 10.20 5.14
C VAL A 87 -1.11 9.13 5.76
N THR A 88 -1.82 9.48 6.84
CA THR A 88 -2.76 8.58 7.50
C THR A 88 -4.17 9.15 7.38
N ILE A 89 -5.10 8.35 6.85
CA ILE A 89 -6.51 8.72 6.69
C ILE A 89 -7.37 7.66 7.36
N PHE A 90 -8.21 8.10 8.29
CA PHE A 90 -9.10 7.24 9.05
C PHE A 90 -10.46 7.15 8.36
N THR A 91 -11.08 5.96 8.41
CA THR A 91 -12.43 5.71 7.89
C THR A 91 -13.48 5.61 9.00
N SER A 92 -13.05 5.72 10.27
CA SER A 92 -13.87 5.64 11.46
C SER A 92 -13.63 6.85 12.37
N PRO A 93 -14.64 7.32 13.12
CA PRO A 93 -14.44 8.30 14.18
C PRO A 93 -13.67 7.70 15.38
N ILE A 94 -13.69 6.39 15.53
CA ILE A 94 -12.89 5.69 16.53
C ILE A 94 -11.54 5.38 15.89
N GLU A 95 -10.51 6.08 16.33
CA GLU A 95 -9.15 5.85 15.85
C GLU A 95 -8.62 4.53 16.43
N PRO A 96 -8.19 3.57 15.59
CA PRO A 96 -7.49 2.40 16.10
C PRO A 96 -6.17 2.82 16.74
N LYS A 97 -5.75 2.09 17.76
CA LYS A 97 -4.44 2.33 18.38
C LYS A 97 -3.35 1.90 17.40
N MET A 98 -2.69 2.87 16.82
CA MET A 98 -1.48 2.65 16.05
C MET A 98 -0.28 2.73 16.99
N ASN A 99 0.35 1.60 17.28
CA ASN A 99 1.54 1.54 18.13
C ASN A 99 2.78 1.30 17.29
N ASP A 100 3.33 2.37 16.72
CA ASP A 100 4.54 2.32 15.89
C ASP A 100 5.74 1.68 16.64
N ALA A 101 5.78 1.74 17.98
CA ALA A 101 6.88 1.21 18.77
C ALA A 101 6.92 -0.34 18.81
N GLU A 102 5.81 -0.99 18.55
CA GLU A 102 5.68 -2.45 18.57
C GLU A 102 5.37 -3.01 17.17
N ASP A 103 5.37 -2.16 16.15
CA ASP A 103 5.02 -2.58 14.79
C ASP A 103 6.17 -3.32 14.12
N PRO A 104 6.00 -4.61 13.78
CA PRO A 104 7.05 -5.43 13.17
C PRO A 104 7.44 -5.01 11.75
N MET A 105 6.66 -4.16 11.10
CA MET A 105 6.98 -3.63 9.78
C MET A 105 8.01 -2.51 9.83
N PHE A 106 8.30 -1.96 11.01
CA PHE A 106 9.27 -0.87 11.18
C PHE A 106 10.62 -1.37 11.70
N ALA A 107 11.69 -0.79 11.16
CA ALA A 107 13.03 -1.01 11.67
C ALA A 107 13.20 -0.50 13.11
N PRO A 108 13.94 -1.19 13.97
CA PRO A 108 14.21 -0.72 15.34
C PRO A 108 14.81 0.69 15.38
N ASP A 109 15.71 1.02 14.46
CA ASP A 109 16.31 2.37 14.36
C ASP A 109 15.30 3.44 13.95
N PHE A 110 14.33 3.10 13.11
CA PHE A 110 13.22 3.97 12.74
C PHE A 110 12.32 4.24 13.94
N ILE A 111 11.97 3.20 14.71
CA ILE A 111 11.19 3.32 15.95
C ILE A 111 11.91 4.20 16.96
N ALA A 112 13.20 3.94 17.21
CA ALA A 112 14.01 4.70 18.16
C ALA A 112 14.14 6.18 17.78
N GLY A 113 14.25 6.49 16.50
CA GLY A 113 14.30 7.86 15.98
C GLY A 113 13.00 8.63 16.17
N ASN A 114 11.86 7.95 16.04
CA ASN A 114 10.54 8.54 16.27
C ASN A 114 10.20 8.72 17.75
N ALA A 115 10.84 7.97 18.66
CA ALA A 115 10.61 8.04 20.11
C ALA A 115 11.23 9.28 20.80
N GLY A 116 11.71 10.26 20.05
CA GLY A 116 12.12 11.56 20.59
C GLY A 116 13.61 11.74 20.88
N ASN A 117 14.48 10.83 20.44
CA ASN A 117 15.91 11.02 20.56
C ASN A 117 16.44 11.89 19.41
N SER A 118 16.71 13.17 19.74
CA SER A 118 17.04 14.27 18.82
C SER A 118 18.39 14.16 18.10
N ASN A 119 19.15 13.10 18.27
CA ASN A 119 20.50 12.95 17.73
C ASN A 119 20.63 11.95 16.59
N ASN A 120 19.60 11.20 16.24
CA ASN A 120 19.62 10.31 15.10
C ASN A 120 19.06 11.01 13.86
N ARG A 121 19.74 10.82 12.74
CA ARG A 121 19.58 11.41 11.41
C ARG A 121 18.23 11.20 10.68
N ILE A 122 17.20 10.76 11.37
CA ILE A 122 15.80 10.92 10.99
C ILE A 122 15.46 12.37 11.35
N GLY A 123 16.08 13.29 10.64
CA GLY A 123 15.73 14.68 10.76
C GLY A 123 14.24 14.81 10.39
N LYS A 124 13.48 15.47 11.24
CA LYS A 124 12.21 16.07 10.83
C LYS A 124 12.50 16.75 9.51
N GLY A 125 12.15 16.09 8.40
CA GLY A 125 12.59 16.52 7.08
C GLY A 125 12.31 18.00 6.90
N SER A 126 13.19 18.72 6.27
CA SER A 126 13.10 20.18 6.04
C SER A 126 11.94 20.58 5.13
N TRP A 127 10.76 20.03 5.39
CA TRP A 127 9.53 20.34 4.65
C TRP A 127 8.96 21.68 5.13
N ASN A 128 8.98 22.67 4.24
CA ASN A 128 8.24 23.91 4.45
C ASN A 128 6.75 23.62 4.30
N THR A 129 5.99 24.02 5.31
CA THR A 129 4.53 23.86 5.30
C THR A 129 3.88 25.21 5.12
N SER A 130 2.99 25.33 4.16
CA SER A 130 2.16 26.51 3.94
C SER A 130 0.69 26.13 3.76
N ALA A 131 -0.20 27.00 4.16
CA ALA A 131 -1.64 26.83 3.97
C ALA A 131 -2.26 28.07 3.36
N SER A 132 -3.16 27.84 2.42
CA SER A 132 -3.99 28.86 1.78
C SER A 132 -5.48 28.52 1.92
N ALA A 133 -6.36 29.36 1.38
CA ALA A 133 -7.78 29.03 1.28
C ALA A 133 -8.02 27.75 0.44
N LYS A 134 -7.17 27.47 -0.55
CA LYS A 134 -7.35 26.41 -1.54
C LYS A 134 -6.61 25.11 -1.22
N SER A 135 -5.43 25.19 -0.58
CA SER A 135 -4.56 24.03 -0.37
C SER A 135 -3.66 24.16 0.85
N ILE A 136 -3.14 23.02 1.29
CA ILE A 136 -2.02 22.86 2.23
C ILE A 136 -0.87 22.23 1.43
N VAL A 137 0.32 22.80 1.55
CA VAL A 137 1.48 22.38 0.76
C VAL A 137 2.64 22.05 1.68
N TYR A 138 3.22 20.87 1.50
CA TYR A 138 4.48 20.43 2.06
C TYR A 138 5.50 20.41 0.92
N LYS A 139 6.54 21.24 1.00
CA LYS A 139 7.53 21.41 -0.09
C LYS A 139 8.95 21.48 0.41
N ASN A 140 9.86 20.85 -0.33
CA ASN A 140 11.31 20.99 -0.15
C ASN A 140 12.04 20.76 -1.50
N GLU A 141 13.37 20.56 -1.44
CA GLU A 141 14.23 20.29 -2.60
C GLU A 141 13.95 18.92 -3.28
N SER A 142 13.28 18.00 -2.61
CA SER A 142 13.01 16.66 -3.16
C SER A 142 11.65 16.55 -3.85
N GLY A 143 10.71 17.42 -3.50
CA GLY A 143 9.39 17.40 -4.10
C GLY A 143 8.35 18.17 -3.29
N GLU A 144 7.10 17.92 -3.64
CA GLU A 144 5.96 18.64 -3.08
C GLU A 144 4.75 17.69 -2.94
N LEU A 145 4.12 17.71 -1.76
CA LEU A 145 2.77 17.19 -1.54
C LEU A 145 1.83 18.38 -1.35
N GLU A 146 0.92 18.57 -2.29
CA GLU A 146 -0.19 19.49 -2.17
C GLU A 146 -1.46 18.74 -1.80
N ILE A 147 -2.12 19.18 -0.74
CA ILE A 147 -3.46 18.75 -0.33
C ILE A 147 -4.42 19.82 -0.77
N GLN A 148 -5.07 19.63 -1.91
CA GLN A 148 -6.13 20.53 -2.36
C GLN A 148 -7.36 20.32 -1.48
N LYS A 149 -7.93 21.43 -0.95
CA LYS A 149 -8.99 21.36 0.04
C LYS A 149 -10.36 21.04 -0.58
N TYR A 150 -10.66 21.59 -1.75
CA TYR A 150 -11.91 21.33 -2.48
C TYR A 150 -11.71 21.51 -3.99
N PRO A 151 -12.16 20.54 -4.81
CA PRO A 151 -12.43 19.17 -4.39
C PRO A 151 -11.18 18.53 -3.81
N PHE A 152 -11.33 17.60 -2.85
CA PHE A 152 -10.18 16.98 -2.20
C PHE A 152 -9.27 16.27 -3.21
N ARG A 153 -7.97 16.58 -3.16
CA ARG A 153 -6.94 15.86 -3.90
C ARG A 153 -5.62 15.85 -3.14
N LEU A 154 -4.92 14.74 -3.25
CA LEU A 154 -3.49 14.66 -2.98
C LEU A 154 -2.75 14.79 -4.31
N ILE A 155 -1.87 15.76 -4.44
CA ILE A 155 -1.12 16.04 -5.66
C ILE A 155 0.36 15.97 -5.34
N LEU A 156 1.08 15.05 -5.98
CA LEU A 156 2.51 14.87 -5.83
C LEU A 156 3.22 15.56 -7.00
N ARG A 157 4.25 16.36 -6.68
CA ARG A 157 5.07 17.05 -7.67
C ARG A 157 6.55 16.78 -7.40
N ASP A 158 7.35 16.80 -8.45
CA ASP A 158 8.81 16.85 -8.32
C ASP A 158 9.29 18.23 -7.83
N ALA A 159 10.60 18.35 -7.62
CA ALA A 159 11.23 19.60 -7.21
C ALA A 159 11.03 20.76 -8.22
N GLN A 160 10.78 20.44 -9.48
CA GLN A 160 10.54 21.40 -10.57
C GLN A 160 9.05 21.77 -10.70
N GLY A 161 8.18 21.20 -9.88
CA GLY A 161 6.74 21.47 -9.87
C GLY A 161 5.93 20.66 -10.89
N LYS A 162 6.53 19.69 -11.58
CA LYS A 162 5.84 18.79 -12.50
C LYS A 162 5.03 17.77 -11.71
N ILE A 163 3.76 17.59 -12.06
CA ILE A 163 2.90 16.59 -11.42
C ILE A 163 3.43 15.18 -11.73
N LEU A 164 3.72 14.44 -10.68
CA LEU A 164 4.11 13.03 -10.72
C LEU A 164 2.87 12.14 -10.79
N THR A 165 1.98 12.31 -9.83
CA THR A 165 0.64 11.70 -9.79
C THR A 165 -0.30 12.54 -8.92
N GLN A 166 -1.60 12.26 -8.98
CA GLN A 166 -2.59 12.91 -8.14
C GLN A 166 -3.81 12.00 -7.97
N THR A 167 -4.56 12.18 -6.88
CA THR A 167 -5.81 11.45 -6.71
C THR A 167 -6.89 11.97 -7.66
N ARG A 168 -7.76 11.05 -8.10
CA ARG A 168 -8.94 11.39 -8.89
C ARG A 168 -9.99 12.05 -8.00
N HIS A 169 -10.78 12.95 -8.57
CA HIS A 169 -11.96 13.56 -7.94
C HIS A 169 -13.16 13.52 -8.89
N ILE A 170 -14.35 13.69 -8.35
CA ILE A 170 -15.59 13.95 -9.10
C ILE A 170 -16.06 15.36 -8.75
N VAL A 171 -16.62 16.04 -9.74
CA VAL A 171 -17.35 17.30 -9.52
C VAL A 171 -18.85 16.97 -9.43
N ASP A 172 -19.55 17.52 -8.45
CA ASP A 172 -20.95 17.20 -8.11
C ASP A 172 -21.96 17.32 -9.26
N ASN A 173 -21.62 18.05 -10.32
CA ASN A 173 -22.49 18.24 -11.50
C ASN A 173 -22.27 17.22 -12.62
N ASP A 174 -21.42 16.24 -12.40
CA ASP A 174 -21.21 15.17 -13.39
C ASP A 174 -22.35 14.17 -13.28
N SER A 175 -23.45 14.44 -13.97
CA SER A 175 -24.50 13.46 -14.27
C SER A 175 -23.99 12.36 -15.23
N THR A 176 -22.73 12.45 -15.66
CA THR A 176 -22.07 11.47 -16.50
C THR A 176 -21.64 10.28 -15.65
N GLN A 177 -21.89 9.13 -16.22
CA GLN A 177 -21.55 7.80 -15.71
C GLN A 177 -20.14 7.71 -15.18
N VAL A 178 -19.96 7.77 -13.88
CA VAL A 178 -18.67 7.58 -13.27
C VAL A 178 -18.39 6.08 -13.20
N LYS A 179 -17.73 5.57 -14.21
CA LYS A 179 -17.26 4.17 -14.21
C LYS A 179 -16.12 3.96 -13.20
N LEU A 180 -15.40 5.00 -12.83
CA LEU A 180 -14.27 4.97 -11.93
C LEU A 180 -14.55 5.90 -10.76
N LEU A 181 -14.81 5.34 -9.58
CA LEU A 181 -14.95 6.12 -8.37
C LEU A 181 -13.66 6.89 -8.06
N PRO A 182 -13.74 8.08 -7.46
CA PRO A 182 -12.56 8.78 -6.95
C PRO A 182 -12.03 8.09 -5.70
N PHE A 183 -11.18 8.77 -4.94
CA PHE A 183 -10.73 8.31 -3.63
C PHE A 183 -11.95 8.04 -2.74
N ASN A 184 -12.08 6.81 -2.27
CA ASN A 184 -13.25 6.35 -1.54
C ASN A 184 -12.91 5.29 -0.50
N PHE A 185 -13.80 5.10 0.46
CA PHE A 185 -13.87 3.89 1.27
C PHE A 185 -15.30 3.33 1.24
N ILE A 186 -15.43 2.08 1.62
CA ILE A 186 -16.72 1.43 1.78
C ILE A 186 -16.92 0.97 3.24
N LYS A 187 -18.19 0.89 3.62
CA LYS A 187 -18.65 0.13 4.77
C LYS A 187 -19.46 -1.02 4.23
N ARG A 188 -19.04 -2.25 4.51
CA ARG A 188 -19.75 -3.46 4.05
C ARG A 188 -21.10 -3.59 4.72
N GLY A 189 -22.10 -3.95 3.94
CA GLY A 189 -23.45 -4.24 4.46
C GLY A 189 -23.52 -5.54 5.26
N SER A 190 -22.59 -6.48 5.03
CA SER A 190 -22.60 -7.82 5.64
C SER A 190 -22.11 -7.82 7.10
N ASP A 191 -21.04 -7.11 7.41
CA ASP A 191 -20.34 -7.20 8.69
C ASP A 191 -19.91 -5.84 9.28
N ASN A 192 -20.26 -4.75 8.60
CA ASN A 192 -19.89 -3.37 8.94
C ASN A 192 -18.38 -3.08 8.90
N SER A 193 -17.55 -4.01 8.44
CA SER A 193 -16.12 -3.75 8.22
C SER A 193 -15.92 -2.72 7.11
N ARG A 194 -14.71 -2.16 7.03
CA ARG A 194 -14.38 -1.12 6.07
C ARG A 194 -13.22 -1.55 5.19
N SER A 195 -13.19 -1.00 3.99
CA SER A 195 -12.05 -1.08 3.08
C SER A 195 -11.88 0.26 2.41
N ILE A 196 -10.64 0.66 2.17
CA ILE A 196 -10.32 1.96 1.58
C ILE A 196 -9.66 1.78 0.21
N ASN A 197 -9.98 2.68 -0.72
CA ASN A 197 -9.46 2.66 -2.09
C ASN A 197 -9.02 4.07 -2.51
N PRO A 198 -7.76 4.44 -2.26
CA PRO A 198 -7.17 5.59 -2.93
C PRO A 198 -7.03 5.32 -4.42
N VAL A 199 -7.43 6.29 -5.23
CA VAL A 199 -7.38 6.21 -6.69
C VAL A 199 -6.51 7.34 -7.20
N PHE A 200 -5.33 6.97 -7.70
CA PHE A 200 -4.39 7.92 -8.31
C PHE A 200 -4.44 7.83 -9.83
N LEU A 201 -4.08 8.91 -10.50
CA LEU A 201 -3.96 8.92 -11.96
C LEU A 201 -2.66 8.24 -12.39
N LEU A 202 -2.75 7.44 -13.43
CA LEU A 202 -1.64 6.81 -14.12
C LEU A 202 -1.35 7.57 -15.41
N SER A 203 -0.11 8.02 -15.60
CA SER A 203 0.27 8.82 -16.76
C SER A 203 0.63 7.95 -17.95
N PRO A 204 0.44 8.42 -19.20
CA PRO A 204 0.94 7.72 -20.38
C PRO A 204 2.45 7.47 -20.30
N GLY A 205 2.90 6.24 -20.62
CA GLY A 205 4.29 5.84 -20.56
C GLY A 205 4.87 5.62 -19.16
N GLU A 206 4.05 5.73 -18.13
CA GLU A 206 4.44 5.39 -16.77
C GLU A 206 4.71 3.90 -16.62
N ARG A 207 5.66 3.55 -15.76
CA ARG A 207 6.01 2.18 -15.40
C ARG A 207 6.05 2.05 -13.89
N ILE A 208 5.45 0.98 -13.38
CA ILE A 208 5.36 0.68 -11.96
C ILE A 208 6.15 -0.61 -11.68
N TYR A 209 6.92 -0.61 -10.60
CA TYR A 209 7.74 -1.74 -10.16
C TYR A 209 7.55 -1.99 -8.67
N GLY A 210 7.60 -3.25 -8.25
CA GLY A 210 7.44 -3.65 -6.85
C GLY A 210 6.36 -4.70 -6.62
N CYS A 211 5.65 -4.59 -5.50
CA CYS A 211 4.59 -5.48 -5.01
C CYS A 211 5.06 -6.86 -4.54
N GLY A 212 6.36 -7.11 -4.42
CA GLY A 212 6.92 -8.39 -3.99
C GLY A 212 7.37 -9.30 -5.14
N GLU A 213 7.48 -10.59 -4.86
CA GLU A 213 8.01 -11.59 -5.80
C GLU A 213 6.86 -12.38 -6.44
N SER A 214 6.63 -12.19 -7.74
CA SER A 214 5.64 -12.96 -8.52
C SER A 214 6.14 -13.25 -9.92
N PHE A 215 5.67 -14.37 -10.50
CA PHE A 215 6.00 -14.78 -11.88
C PHE A 215 5.16 -14.02 -12.91
N THR A 216 5.11 -12.69 -12.79
CA THR A 216 4.39 -11.82 -13.71
C THR A 216 5.35 -10.79 -14.30
N SER A 217 4.89 -9.97 -15.23
CA SER A 217 5.72 -8.93 -15.84
C SER A 217 6.33 -7.99 -14.78
N LEU A 218 7.60 -7.64 -14.93
CA LEU A 218 8.30 -6.73 -14.03
C LEU A 218 7.63 -5.35 -13.95
N ASN A 219 7.22 -4.80 -15.09
CA ASN A 219 6.38 -3.62 -15.13
C ASN A 219 4.93 -4.01 -14.81
N LYS A 220 4.41 -3.48 -13.72
CA LYS A 220 3.07 -3.80 -13.23
C LYS A 220 1.94 -3.04 -13.92
N VAL A 221 2.24 -2.07 -14.78
CA VAL A 221 1.21 -1.37 -15.55
C VAL A 221 0.47 -2.34 -16.48
N GLY A 222 -0.86 -2.30 -16.45
CA GLY A 222 -1.76 -3.24 -17.11
C GLY A 222 -2.06 -4.50 -16.31
N GLN A 223 -1.55 -4.61 -15.08
CA GLN A 223 -1.78 -5.77 -14.20
C GLN A 223 -2.64 -5.40 -12.99
N LYS A 224 -3.37 -6.39 -12.50
CA LYS A 224 -3.97 -6.40 -11.17
C LYS A 224 -3.15 -7.36 -10.30
N VAL A 225 -2.62 -6.87 -9.20
CA VAL A 225 -1.73 -7.60 -8.30
C VAL A 225 -2.41 -7.78 -6.94
N ASN A 226 -2.61 -9.03 -6.54
CA ASN A 226 -3.15 -9.36 -5.22
C ASN A 226 -2.00 -9.49 -4.22
N ILE A 227 -1.85 -8.49 -3.36
CA ILE A 227 -0.79 -8.41 -2.35
C ILE A 227 -1.29 -9.14 -1.10
N SER A 228 -1.15 -10.44 -1.11
CA SER A 228 -1.53 -11.34 -0.02
C SER A 228 -0.69 -12.60 -0.10
N VAL A 229 -0.32 -13.16 1.07
CA VAL A 229 0.47 -14.38 1.13
C VAL A 229 -0.38 -15.56 0.67
N VAL A 230 0.10 -16.27 -0.35
CA VAL A 230 -0.46 -17.56 -0.78
C VAL A 230 0.67 -18.51 -1.07
N ASP A 231 0.39 -19.81 -0.97
CA ASP A 231 1.28 -20.88 -1.40
C ASP A 231 1.06 -21.16 -2.89
N PRO A 232 1.88 -20.59 -3.80
CA PRO A 232 1.70 -20.80 -5.23
C PRO A 232 2.20 -22.17 -5.65
N GLN A 233 1.40 -22.86 -6.45
CA GLN A 233 1.78 -24.16 -7.05
C GLN A 233 2.56 -23.93 -8.36
N GLY A 234 3.83 -23.52 -8.22
CA GLY A 234 4.72 -23.28 -9.36
C GLY A 234 4.54 -21.91 -10.05
N PRO A 235 5.11 -21.68 -11.24
CA PRO A 235 5.18 -20.38 -11.89
C PRO A 235 3.93 -20.00 -12.71
N GLU A 236 2.93 -20.87 -12.81
CA GLU A 236 1.72 -20.64 -13.62
C GLU A 236 0.63 -19.84 -12.88
N THR A 237 1.00 -19.16 -11.81
CA THR A 237 0.09 -18.38 -10.95
C THR A 237 0.68 -17.01 -10.67
N ASP A 238 -0.19 -16.04 -10.42
CA ASP A 238 0.16 -14.70 -9.92
C ASP A 238 0.33 -14.67 -8.39
N GLY A 239 0.04 -15.79 -7.71
CA GLY A 239 0.23 -15.95 -6.26
C GLY A 239 1.69 -15.80 -5.85
N MET A 240 1.94 -15.35 -4.63
CA MET A 240 3.30 -15.16 -4.13
C MET A 240 3.42 -15.42 -2.63
N TYR A 241 4.56 -15.99 -2.22
CA TYR A 241 4.93 -16.15 -0.82
C TYR A 241 5.33 -14.85 -0.15
N LYS A 242 5.92 -13.93 -0.91
CA LYS A 242 6.50 -12.69 -0.41
C LYS A 242 5.84 -11.46 -1.05
N PRO A 243 4.57 -11.21 -0.74
CA PRO A 243 3.93 -9.95 -1.11
C PRO A 243 4.59 -8.82 -0.32
N VAL A 244 4.85 -7.71 -0.99
CA VAL A 244 5.40 -6.51 -0.38
C VAL A 244 4.50 -5.35 -0.75
N PRO A 245 3.84 -4.67 0.21
CA PRO A 245 2.92 -3.57 -0.08
C PRO A 245 3.68 -2.26 -0.40
N PHE A 246 4.66 -2.37 -1.28
CA PHE A 246 5.51 -1.28 -1.73
C PHE A 246 5.68 -1.33 -3.24
N TYR A 247 5.58 -0.16 -3.87
CA TYR A 247 5.90 0.01 -5.28
C TYR A 247 6.46 1.41 -5.55
N PHE A 248 7.11 1.56 -6.69
CA PHE A 248 7.59 2.84 -7.17
C PHE A 248 7.37 3.02 -8.67
N SER A 249 7.29 4.28 -9.08
CA SER A 249 7.11 4.71 -10.46
C SER A 249 8.40 5.26 -11.04
N ASN A 250 8.62 5.03 -12.35
CA ASN A 250 9.68 5.70 -13.10
C ASN A 250 9.50 7.23 -13.21
N ARG A 251 8.43 7.78 -12.63
CA ARG A 251 8.17 9.22 -12.58
C ARG A 251 8.77 9.90 -11.35
N GLY A 252 9.41 9.16 -10.44
CA GLY A 252 10.10 9.71 -9.28
C GLY A 252 9.26 9.75 -8.01
N TYR A 253 8.34 8.83 -7.83
CA TYR A 253 7.64 8.62 -6.57
C TYR A 253 7.50 7.13 -6.23
N GLY A 254 7.32 6.83 -4.95
CA GLY A 254 6.99 5.49 -4.46
C GLY A 254 6.00 5.55 -3.32
N PHE A 255 5.25 4.45 -3.14
CA PHE A 255 4.33 4.28 -2.04
C PHE A 255 4.65 3.00 -1.26
N PHE A 256 4.67 3.11 0.04
CA PHE A 256 4.60 1.98 0.95
C PHE A 256 3.25 2.03 1.67
N MET A 257 2.42 1.04 1.41
CA MET A 257 1.13 0.84 2.10
C MET A 257 1.42 0.11 3.41
N HIS A 258 1.40 0.83 4.51
CA HIS A 258 1.69 0.28 5.82
C HIS A 258 0.46 -0.47 6.36
N THR A 259 0.26 -1.67 5.84
CA THR A 259 -0.84 -2.56 6.21
C THR A 259 -0.46 -4.03 6.01
N SER A 260 -0.94 -4.90 6.89
CA SER A 260 -0.91 -6.35 6.74
C SER A 260 -2.23 -6.93 6.18
N ALA A 261 -3.22 -6.09 5.97
CA ALA A 261 -4.50 -6.51 5.41
C ALA A 261 -4.36 -6.87 3.92
N PRO A 262 -5.19 -7.81 3.42
CA PRO A 262 -5.23 -8.13 2.00
C PRO A 262 -5.44 -6.86 1.16
N THR A 263 -4.63 -6.70 0.14
CA THR A 263 -4.66 -5.53 -0.74
C THR A 263 -4.62 -5.97 -2.20
N THR A 264 -5.45 -5.37 -3.02
CA THR A 264 -5.41 -5.54 -4.48
C THR A 264 -4.99 -4.24 -5.13
N ALA A 265 -3.87 -4.24 -5.85
CA ALA A 265 -3.38 -3.10 -6.60
C ALA A 265 -3.70 -3.27 -8.09
N ASP A 266 -4.54 -2.41 -8.64
CA ASP A 266 -4.90 -2.37 -10.06
C ASP A 266 -4.16 -1.22 -10.74
N PHE A 267 -3.13 -1.53 -11.47
CA PHE A 267 -2.29 -0.57 -12.18
C PHE A 267 -2.73 -0.36 -13.63
N GLY A 268 -3.98 -0.01 -13.83
CA GLY A 268 -4.51 0.23 -15.17
C GLY A 268 -5.03 -1.01 -15.89
N ALA A 269 -5.19 -2.15 -15.23
CA ALA A 269 -5.78 -3.35 -15.80
C ALA A 269 -7.27 -3.14 -16.11
N SER A 270 -8.03 -2.61 -15.16
CA SER A 270 -9.45 -2.29 -15.37
C SER A 270 -9.65 -0.91 -15.98
N TYR A 271 -8.74 0.03 -15.71
CA TYR A 271 -8.78 1.43 -16.17
C TYR A 271 -7.38 1.95 -16.48
N ILE A 272 -7.08 2.10 -17.75
CA ILE A 272 -5.74 2.42 -18.27
C ILE A 272 -5.11 3.69 -17.68
N GLY A 273 -5.91 4.65 -17.27
CA GLY A 273 -5.45 5.94 -16.71
C GLY A 273 -5.48 6.02 -15.18
N ALA A 274 -5.63 4.90 -14.48
CA ALA A 274 -5.75 4.90 -13.02
C ALA A 274 -5.01 3.76 -12.36
N GLN A 275 -4.39 4.05 -11.23
CA GLN A 275 -3.91 3.08 -10.24
C GLN A 275 -4.87 3.10 -9.05
N ARG A 276 -5.40 1.94 -8.70
CA ARG A 276 -6.38 1.76 -7.63
C ARG A 276 -5.83 0.78 -6.61
N LEU A 277 -5.91 1.15 -5.34
CA LEU A 277 -5.37 0.35 -4.25
C LEU A 277 -6.51 -0.04 -3.32
N PHE A 278 -7.07 -1.22 -3.53
CA PHE A 278 -8.16 -1.76 -2.72
C PHE A 278 -7.58 -2.42 -1.47
N MET A 279 -7.59 -1.71 -0.37
CA MET A 279 -7.03 -2.15 0.90
C MET A 279 -8.15 -2.63 1.83
N GLY A 280 -8.06 -3.87 2.32
CA GLY A 280 -8.99 -4.44 3.28
C GLY A 280 -8.74 -3.93 4.70
N ASP A 281 -8.53 -2.63 4.86
CA ASP A 281 -8.15 -1.98 6.12
C ASP A 281 -9.06 -0.79 6.41
N GLU A 282 -9.24 -0.48 7.70
CA GLU A 282 -10.00 0.69 8.17
C GLU A 282 -9.19 1.98 8.16
N VAL A 283 -7.89 1.90 7.94
CA VAL A 283 -6.98 3.04 7.88
C VAL A 283 -6.14 2.98 6.63
N MET A 284 -6.08 4.06 5.89
CA MET A 284 -5.05 4.24 4.89
C MET A 284 -3.82 4.84 5.57
N ASP A 285 -2.75 4.09 5.66
CA ASP A 285 -1.48 4.55 6.18
C ASP A 285 -0.40 4.39 5.10
N PHE A 286 -0.01 5.50 4.50
CA PHE A 286 0.90 5.55 3.36
C PHE A 286 2.16 6.32 3.67
N PHE A 287 3.31 5.70 3.36
CA PHE A 287 4.55 6.44 3.19
C PHE A 287 4.71 6.82 1.72
N ILE A 288 4.94 8.09 1.46
CA ILE A 288 5.20 8.66 0.14
C ILE A 288 6.67 8.99 0.06
N PHE A 289 7.36 8.46 -0.95
CA PHE A 289 8.77 8.69 -1.20
C PHE A 289 8.95 9.48 -2.49
N PHE A 290 9.95 10.39 -2.50
CA PHE A 290 10.29 11.23 -3.65
C PHE A 290 11.74 11.00 -4.08
N GLY A 291 11.97 10.91 -5.37
CA GLY A 291 13.31 10.80 -5.97
C GLY A 291 13.45 9.71 -7.02
N GLU A 292 14.68 9.43 -7.38
CA GLU A 292 15.03 8.33 -8.28
C GLU A 292 14.82 6.97 -7.57
N PRO A 293 14.72 5.85 -8.31
CA PRO A 293 14.46 4.54 -7.72
C PRO A 293 15.39 4.17 -6.56
N LYS A 294 16.69 4.50 -6.66
CA LYS A 294 17.66 4.24 -5.58
C LYS A 294 17.36 5.06 -4.31
N ASP A 295 16.92 6.31 -4.48
CA ASP A 295 16.56 7.18 -3.35
C ASP A 295 15.30 6.65 -2.66
N ILE A 296 14.31 6.22 -3.46
CA ILE A 296 13.05 5.66 -2.97
C ILE A 296 13.31 4.36 -2.19
N LEU A 297 14.15 3.47 -2.73
CA LEU A 297 14.54 2.22 -2.04
C LEU A 297 15.31 2.49 -0.75
N ASP A 298 16.22 3.48 -0.75
CA ASP A 298 16.93 3.88 0.48
C ASP A 298 15.96 4.37 1.55
N GLN A 299 14.98 5.19 1.18
CA GLN A 299 13.94 5.67 2.09
C GLN A 299 13.02 4.54 2.59
N TYR A 300 12.61 3.65 1.72
CA TYR A 300 11.80 2.48 2.08
C TYR A 300 12.55 1.60 3.08
N THR A 301 13.80 1.25 2.80
CA THR A 301 14.61 0.41 3.70
C THR A 301 15.06 1.16 4.97
N HIS A 302 15.04 2.49 4.97
CA HIS A 302 15.20 3.27 6.20
C HIS A 302 14.02 3.06 7.16
N VAL A 303 12.80 2.98 6.62
CA VAL A 303 11.58 2.73 7.40
C VAL A 303 11.49 1.26 7.83
N THR A 304 11.75 0.32 6.94
CA THR A 304 11.48 -1.11 7.13
C THR A 304 12.69 -1.95 7.53
N GLY A 305 13.89 -1.38 7.49
CA GLY A 305 15.14 -2.05 7.79
C GLY A 305 15.97 -2.37 6.53
N LYS A 306 17.28 -2.26 6.68
CA LYS A 306 18.26 -2.63 5.65
C LYS A 306 18.71 -4.07 5.85
N SER A 307 18.96 -4.78 4.76
CA SER A 307 19.58 -6.10 4.83
C SER A 307 20.94 -6.02 5.49
N PRO A 308 21.29 -6.95 6.40
CA PRO A 308 22.62 -7.02 6.97
C PRO A 308 23.65 -7.39 5.91
N MET A 309 24.92 -7.05 6.15
CA MET A 309 26.02 -7.55 5.34
C MET A 309 26.17 -9.03 5.61
N LEU A 310 25.96 -9.86 4.59
CA LEU A 310 26.07 -11.31 4.70
C LEU A 310 27.53 -11.77 4.54
N PRO A 311 27.94 -12.86 5.22
CA PRO A 311 29.24 -13.47 5.00
C PRO A 311 29.34 -14.07 3.60
N LEU A 312 30.58 -14.12 3.06
CA LEU A 312 30.80 -14.49 1.65
C LEU A 312 30.26 -15.89 1.28
N TRP A 313 30.33 -16.86 2.19
CA TRP A 313 29.86 -18.22 1.97
C TRP A 313 28.35 -18.31 1.68
N THR A 314 27.54 -17.34 2.09
CA THR A 314 26.10 -17.32 1.79
C THR A 314 25.79 -17.12 0.31
N PHE A 315 26.76 -16.62 -0.45
CA PHE A 315 26.65 -16.45 -1.90
C PHE A 315 27.24 -17.64 -2.69
N GLY A 316 27.67 -18.69 -1.98
CA GLY A 316 28.18 -19.90 -2.57
C GLY A 316 27.10 -20.90 -2.99
N THR A 317 27.49 -22.11 -3.26
CA THR A 317 26.56 -23.18 -3.68
C THR A 317 25.86 -23.80 -2.47
N TRP A 318 24.55 -23.78 -2.50
CA TRP A 318 23.68 -24.43 -1.52
C TRP A 318 23.17 -25.73 -2.08
N MET A 319 23.61 -26.85 -1.48
CA MET A 319 23.11 -28.18 -1.81
C MET A 319 21.87 -28.46 -0.98
N SER A 320 20.73 -28.60 -1.62
CA SER A 320 19.47 -28.92 -0.98
C SER A 320 18.82 -30.13 -1.63
N ARG A 321 18.25 -30.99 -0.80
CA ARG A 321 17.30 -32.04 -1.22
C ARG A 321 16.31 -32.27 -0.07
N ILE A 322 15.12 -32.70 -0.40
CA ILE A 322 14.02 -32.84 0.57
C ILE A 322 14.25 -33.95 1.62
N SER A 323 15.05 -34.95 1.28
CA SER A 323 15.19 -36.20 2.04
C SER A 323 16.61 -36.42 2.56
N TYR A 324 16.97 -35.82 3.67
CA TYR A 324 18.11 -36.22 4.51
C TYR A 324 17.54 -36.85 5.79
N PHE A 325 17.59 -38.16 5.91
CA PHE A 325 16.93 -38.89 7.01
C PHE A 325 17.84 -39.11 8.23
N SER A 326 19.10 -38.73 8.16
CA SER A 326 20.01 -38.87 9.27
C SER A 326 21.22 -37.93 9.15
N GLN A 327 21.84 -37.63 10.31
CA GLN A 327 23.11 -36.92 10.37
C GLN A 327 24.20 -37.60 9.53
N LYS A 328 24.25 -38.95 9.60
CA LYS A 328 25.21 -39.72 8.83
C LYS A 328 25.09 -39.48 7.34
N GLU A 329 23.88 -39.52 6.82
CA GLU A 329 23.62 -39.28 5.41
C GLU A 329 24.00 -37.83 4.98
N GLY A 330 23.65 -36.82 5.78
CA GLY A 330 24.04 -35.43 5.52
C GLY A 330 25.55 -35.25 5.47
N LEU A 331 26.30 -35.84 6.42
CA LEU A 331 27.75 -35.81 6.45
C LEU A 331 28.38 -36.57 5.27
N GLU A 332 27.83 -37.74 4.90
CA GLU A 332 28.28 -38.49 3.74
C GLU A 332 28.18 -37.71 2.44
N ILE A 333 27.06 -37.03 2.21
CA ILE A 333 26.87 -36.17 1.06
C ILE A 333 27.86 -34.99 1.06
N ALA A 334 28.10 -34.38 2.21
CA ALA A 334 29.10 -33.33 2.35
C ALA A 334 30.50 -33.83 1.96
N HIS A 335 30.87 -35.01 2.44
CA HIS A 335 32.16 -35.65 2.06
C HIS A 335 32.23 -35.99 0.58
N GLN A 336 31.17 -36.53 -0.01
CA GLN A 336 31.13 -36.84 -1.44
C GLN A 336 31.30 -35.57 -2.30
N LEU A 337 30.65 -34.47 -1.95
CA LEU A 337 30.83 -33.17 -2.64
C LEU A 337 32.31 -32.75 -2.60
N ARG A 338 32.95 -32.82 -1.41
CA ARG A 338 34.39 -32.49 -1.26
C ARG A 338 35.29 -33.40 -2.02
N ASN A 339 35.09 -34.72 -1.92
CA ASN A 339 35.91 -35.72 -2.59
C ASN A 339 35.83 -35.64 -4.12
N ASN A 340 34.71 -35.26 -4.65
CA ASN A 340 34.50 -35.06 -6.09
C ASN A 340 34.81 -33.63 -6.56
N HIS A 341 35.40 -32.79 -5.71
CA HIS A 341 35.74 -31.40 -6.01
C HIS A 341 34.54 -30.55 -6.49
N ILE A 342 33.36 -30.87 -6.01
CA ILE A 342 32.14 -30.08 -6.27
C ILE A 342 32.07 -28.97 -5.22
N PRO A 343 32.13 -27.68 -5.63
CA PRO A 343 32.01 -26.56 -4.68
C PRO A 343 30.62 -26.58 -4.01
N ALA A 344 30.61 -26.59 -2.69
CA ALA A 344 29.41 -26.46 -1.89
C ALA A 344 29.77 -25.81 -0.56
N ASP A 345 29.05 -24.76 -0.19
CA ASP A 345 29.29 -23.99 1.02
C ASP A 345 28.26 -24.29 2.10
N VAL A 346 27.05 -24.69 1.69
CA VAL A 346 25.94 -24.99 2.57
C VAL A 346 25.22 -26.26 2.18
N ILE A 347 24.83 -27.07 3.16
CA ILE A 347 23.84 -28.13 3.00
C ILE A 347 22.58 -27.66 3.70
N HIS A 348 21.49 -27.58 2.96
CA HIS A 348 20.17 -27.18 3.46
C HIS A 348 19.31 -28.43 3.67
N PHE A 349 18.90 -28.66 4.91
CA PHE A 349 17.93 -29.71 5.25
C PHE A 349 16.51 -29.16 5.08
N ASP A 350 15.71 -29.90 4.31
CA ASP A 350 14.30 -29.59 4.08
C ASP A 350 13.41 -30.51 4.94
N THR A 351 12.09 -30.45 4.75
CA THR A 351 11.06 -31.09 5.58
C THR A 351 11.29 -32.58 5.86
N GLY A 352 11.94 -33.30 4.97
CA GLY A 352 12.16 -34.73 5.11
C GLY A 352 12.98 -35.17 6.35
N TRP A 353 13.75 -34.27 6.95
CA TRP A 353 14.53 -34.61 8.14
C TRP A 353 13.72 -34.57 9.45
N PHE A 354 12.54 -33.98 9.45
CA PHE A 354 11.62 -33.96 10.58
C PHE A 354 10.71 -35.20 10.68
N GLY A 355 10.81 -36.15 9.79
CA GLY A 355 9.85 -37.25 9.66
C GLY A 355 8.56 -36.82 8.95
N ALA A 356 7.50 -37.56 9.15
CA ALA A 356 6.23 -37.36 8.42
C ALA A 356 5.42 -36.12 8.83
N VAL A 357 5.87 -35.36 9.83
CA VAL A 357 5.14 -34.21 10.37
C VAL A 357 5.98 -32.95 10.22
N SER A 358 5.54 -32.04 9.38
CA SER A 358 6.20 -30.77 9.16
C SER A 358 6.09 -29.82 10.36
N TYR A 359 7.21 -29.24 10.79
CA TYR A 359 7.33 -28.00 11.57
C TYR A 359 6.86 -27.96 13.03
N THR A 360 6.36 -29.01 13.63
CA THR A 360 5.76 -28.91 14.97
C THR A 360 6.69 -29.23 16.13
N HIS A 361 7.82 -29.88 15.92
CA HIS A 361 8.80 -30.18 16.97
C HIS A 361 10.23 -30.15 16.41
N LEU A 362 11.01 -29.20 16.84
CA LEU A 362 12.47 -29.17 16.74
C LEU A 362 13.07 -29.86 17.95
#